data_01a2e17631640c4235cf39cdf10b707c
#
_entry.id   01a2e17631640c4235cf39cdf10b707c
#
_cell.length_a   1.000
_cell.length_b   1.000
_cell.length_c   1.000
_cell.angle_alpha   90.00
_cell.angle_beta   90.00
_cell.angle_gamma   90.00
#
_symmetry.space_group_name_H-M   'P 1'
#
loop_
_entity.id
_entity.type
_entity.pdbx_description
1 polymer ?
#
loop_
_entity_poly.entity_id
_entity_poly.type
_entity_poly.pdbx_seq_one_letter_code
_entity_poly.pdbx_strand_id
1 'polypeptide(L)'
;MKKKLWHVFIIVYVLLSVFITLCLLMYNEYNVTEFGNKVLVMVENDSTKEFKKGDLIIATKNKKYDKDDYVFYYVSREKNYFINYGKIESKNDDSVTIKNDVVDKKYVIGDAKNVTVIPLLGSILALLESQWGYLCIIILPILIAFLFEIYSIIKELKGKNK
;
A
#
# COMPACT_ATOMS: atom_id res chain seq x y z
N MET A 1 15.80 14.27 -28.86
CA MET A 1 15.93 13.46 -27.62
C MET A 1 15.06 13.99 -26.48
N LYS A 2 15.10 15.27 -26.10
CA LYS A 2 14.32 15.84 -24.97
C LYS A 2 12.80 15.60 -25.04
N LYS A 3 12.17 15.73 -26.22
CA LYS A 3 10.73 15.49 -26.38
C LYS A 3 10.32 14.04 -26.12
N LYS A 4 11.11 13.05 -26.60
CA LYS A 4 10.84 11.62 -26.34
C LYS A 4 10.94 11.27 -24.85
N LEU A 5 11.95 11.82 -24.15
CA LEU A 5 12.14 11.62 -22.70
C LEU A 5 10.95 12.18 -21.90
N TRP A 6 10.42 13.32 -22.31
CA TRP A 6 9.24 13.94 -21.69
C TRP A 6 7.99 13.06 -21.78
N HIS A 7 7.73 12.47 -22.96
CA HIS A 7 6.60 11.56 -23.13
C HIS A 7 6.72 10.30 -22.29
N VAL A 8 7.94 9.73 -22.19
CA VAL A 8 8.19 8.57 -21.32
C VAL A 8 7.91 8.92 -19.86
N PHE A 9 8.35 10.09 -19.40
CA PHE A 9 8.08 10.55 -18.04
C PHE A 9 6.58 10.68 -17.76
N ILE A 10 5.81 11.28 -18.67
CA ILE A 10 4.34 11.40 -18.54
C ILE A 10 3.70 10.02 -18.47
N ILE A 11 4.08 9.08 -19.34
CA ILE A 11 3.52 7.73 -19.34
C ILE A 11 3.79 7.03 -17.99
N VAL A 12 5.03 7.10 -17.50
CA VAL A 12 5.41 6.50 -16.21
C VAL A 12 4.61 7.15 -15.07
N TYR A 13 4.46 8.48 -15.09
CA TYR A 13 3.66 9.20 -14.09
C TYR A 13 2.20 8.78 -14.11
N VAL A 14 1.57 8.66 -15.28
CA VAL A 14 0.18 8.22 -15.42
C VAL A 14 0.02 6.78 -14.91
N LEU A 15 0.93 5.87 -15.28
CA LEU A 15 0.89 4.50 -14.80
C LEU A 15 1.03 4.42 -13.27
N LEU A 16 1.95 5.20 -12.70
CA LEU A 16 2.10 5.30 -11.24
C LEU A 16 0.82 5.83 -10.58
N SER A 17 0.22 6.89 -11.12
CA SER A 17 -1.01 7.49 -10.59
C SER A 17 -2.17 6.49 -10.61
N VAL A 18 -2.33 5.74 -11.69
CA VAL A 18 -3.34 4.69 -11.80
C VAL A 18 -3.07 3.58 -10.79
N PHE A 19 -1.81 3.13 -10.66
CA PHE A 19 -1.43 2.10 -9.71
C PHE A 19 -1.76 2.50 -8.25
N ILE A 20 -1.35 3.70 -7.82
CA ILE A 20 -1.64 4.20 -6.47
C ILE A 20 -3.15 4.34 -6.23
N THR A 21 -3.90 4.84 -7.24
CA THR A 21 -5.36 4.93 -7.13
C THR A 21 -5.99 3.55 -6.98
N LEU A 22 -5.51 2.54 -7.71
CA LEU A 22 -5.96 1.17 -7.54
C LEU A 22 -5.62 0.61 -6.15
N CYS A 23 -4.43 0.89 -5.62
CA CYS A 23 -4.06 0.50 -4.26
C CYS A 23 -5.06 1.06 -3.24
N LEU A 24 -5.40 2.36 -3.33
CA LEU A 24 -6.37 2.99 -2.44
C LEU A 24 -7.79 2.43 -2.58
N LEU A 25 -8.22 2.10 -3.81
CA LEU A 25 -9.53 1.50 -4.07
C LEU A 25 -9.62 0.04 -3.59
N MET A 26 -8.48 -0.62 -3.45
CA MET A 26 -8.37 -2.02 -2.99
C MET A 26 -8.12 -2.13 -1.47
N TYR A 27 -8.36 -1.05 -0.72
CA TYR A 27 -8.34 -1.13 0.74
C TYR A 27 -9.44 -2.05 1.25
N ASN A 28 -9.06 -2.94 2.16
CA ASN A 28 -9.99 -3.77 2.90
C ASN A 28 -10.59 -2.99 4.10
N GLU A 29 -11.43 -3.65 4.88
CA GLU A 29 -12.04 -3.10 6.11
C GLU A 29 -11.03 -2.67 7.18
N TYR A 30 -9.76 -3.06 7.04
CA TYR A 30 -8.64 -2.74 7.94
C TYR A 30 -7.72 -1.65 7.38
N ASN A 31 -8.12 -0.95 6.30
CA ASN A 31 -7.33 0.08 5.60
C ASN A 31 -5.98 -0.44 5.08
N VAL A 32 -5.96 -1.66 4.60
CA VAL A 32 -4.77 -2.31 4.04
C VAL A 32 -5.07 -2.73 2.61
N THR A 33 -4.14 -2.41 1.70
CA THR A 33 -4.26 -2.76 0.27
C THR A 33 -4.26 -4.27 0.07
N GLU A 34 -5.29 -4.76 -0.62
CA GLU A 34 -5.49 -6.19 -0.85
C GLU A 34 -5.83 -6.49 -2.31
N PHE A 35 -5.04 -7.33 -2.97
CA PHE A 35 -5.27 -7.81 -4.32
C PHE A 35 -5.56 -9.32 -4.31
N GLY A 36 -6.84 -9.68 -4.30
CA GLY A 36 -7.29 -11.08 -4.23
C GLY A 36 -6.78 -11.76 -2.96
N ASN A 37 -5.81 -12.66 -3.07
CA ASN A 37 -5.20 -13.35 -1.94
C ASN A 37 -3.87 -12.74 -1.48
N LYS A 38 -3.45 -11.60 -2.04
CA LYS A 38 -2.22 -10.89 -1.68
C LYS A 38 -2.54 -9.66 -0.86
N VAL A 39 -1.76 -9.43 0.19
CA VAL A 39 -1.86 -8.28 1.09
C VAL A 39 -0.54 -7.53 1.05
N LEU A 40 -0.61 -6.21 0.85
CA LEU A 40 0.55 -5.33 0.91
C LEU A 40 0.76 -4.86 2.35
N VAL A 41 1.83 -5.32 2.98
CA VAL A 41 2.18 -4.96 4.35
C VAL A 41 3.33 -3.98 4.34
N MET A 42 3.10 -2.77 4.85
CA MET A 42 4.14 -1.76 5.03
C MET A 42 4.73 -1.89 6.43
N VAL A 43 6.05 -2.01 6.52
CA VAL A 43 6.73 -2.13 7.81
C VAL A 43 6.95 -0.73 8.39
N GLU A 44 6.13 -0.35 9.36
CA GLU A 44 6.21 0.97 10.01
C GLU A 44 7.27 1.05 11.11
N ASN A 45 7.51 -0.07 11.79
CA ASN A 45 8.47 -0.15 12.91
C ASN A 45 9.49 -1.26 12.67
N ASP A 46 10.71 -1.09 13.15
CA ASP A 46 11.75 -2.13 13.18
C ASP A 46 11.39 -3.23 14.20
N SER A 47 10.27 -3.88 14.01
CA SER A 47 9.71 -4.81 14.99
C SER A 47 10.39 -6.18 14.97
N THR A 48 11.19 -6.49 13.95
CA THR A 48 11.82 -7.80 13.82
C THR A 48 13.22 -7.73 13.20
N LYS A 49 14.04 -8.75 13.45
CA LYS A 49 15.36 -8.91 12.80
C LYS A 49 15.25 -9.20 11.30
N GLU A 50 14.07 -9.61 10.82
CA GLU A 50 13.85 -10.08 9.45
C GLU A 50 13.35 -8.96 8.51
N PHE A 51 12.63 -7.97 9.04
CA PHE A 51 12.03 -6.89 8.24
C PHE A 51 12.47 -5.53 8.79
N LYS A 52 12.87 -4.64 7.90
CA LYS A 52 13.31 -3.28 8.23
C LYS A 52 12.17 -2.28 8.04
N LYS A 53 12.19 -1.22 8.80
CA LYS A 53 11.29 -0.09 8.60
C LYS A 53 11.37 0.40 7.16
N GLY A 54 10.20 0.57 6.53
CA GLY A 54 10.09 1.03 5.15
C GLY A 54 10.07 -0.07 4.10
N ASP A 55 10.23 -1.34 4.50
CA ASP A 55 10.05 -2.46 3.57
C ASP A 55 8.57 -2.62 3.20
N LEU A 56 8.32 -3.00 1.96
CA LEU A 56 7.03 -3.50 1.50
C LEU A 56 7.08 -5.02 1.45
N ILE A 57 6.17 -5.66 2.17
CA ILE A 57 6.01 -7.10 2.19
C ILE A 57 4.75 -7.46 1.43
N ILE A 58 4.86 -8.36 0.46
CA ILE A 58 3.72 -8.96 -0.22
C ILE A 58 3.44 -10.30 0.44
N ALA A 59 2.48 -10.31 1.36
CA ALA A 59 2.03 -11.50 2.06
C ALA A 59 0.90 -12.19 1.30
N THR A 60 0.77 -13.51 1.46
CA THR A 60 -0.35 -14.29 0.89
C THR A 60 -1.31 -14.63 2.01
N LYS A 61 -2.60 -14.34 1.83
CA LYS A 61 -3.65 -14.83 2.73
C LYS A 61 -3.62 -16.36 2.74
N ASN A 62 -3.28 -16.91 3.89
CA ASN A 62 -3.20 -18.35 4.07
C ASN A 62 -3.66 -18.70 5.49
N LYS A 63 -4.54 -19.68 5.59
CA LYS A 63 -5.00 -20.23 6.88
C LYS A 63 -4.22 -21.50 7.28
N LYS A 64 -3.17 -21.84 6.52
CA LYS A 64 -2.32 -23.01 6.80
C LYS A 64 -1.09 -22.55 7.58
N TYR A 65 -1.23 -22.45 8.88
CA TYR A 65 -0.15 -22.15 9.83
C TYR A 65 -0.32 -23.03 11.06
N ASP A 66 0.78 -23.38 11.68
CA ASP A 66 0.83 -24.23 12.87
C ASP A 66 1.55 -23.55 14.05
N LYS A 67 1.56 -24.22 15.20
CA LYS A 67 2.38 -23.79 16.32
C LYS A 67 3.83 -23.62 15.88
N ASP A 68 4.49 -22.60 16.41
CA ASP A 68 5.86 -22.18 16.11
C ASP A 68 6.05 -21.49 14.75
N ASP A 69 5.02 -21.37 13.91
CA ASP A 69 5.06 -20.55 12.69
C ASP A 69 5.00 -19.06 13.02
N TYR A 70 5.66 -18.25 12.18
CA TYR A 70 5.52 -16.81 12.21
C TYR A 70 4.41 -16.37 11.27
N VAL A 71 3.56 -15.47 11.74
CA VAL A 71 2.40 -14.98 10.99
C VAL A 71 2.29 -13.46 11.04
N PHE A 72 1.64 -12.90 10.00
CA PHE A 72 1.14 -11.54 10.02
C PHE A 72 -0.30 -11.53 10.50
N TYR A 73 -0.65 -10.56 11.33
CA TYR A 73 -1.99 -10.43 11.90
C TYR A 73 -2.39 -8.97 12.15
N TYR A 74 -3.68 -8.69 12.07
CA TYR A 74 -4.24 -7.37 12.37
C TYR A 74 -4.34 -7.16 13.87
N VAL A 75 -3.92 -5.96 14.31
CA VAL A 75 -4.07 -5.49 15.69
C VAL A 75 -4.85 -4.18 15.65
N SER A 76 -5.95 -4.12 16.41
CA SER A 76 -6.71 -2.89 16.60
C SER A 76 -6.06 -2.03 17.68
N ARG A 77 -5.78 -0.77 17.38
CA ARG A 77 -5.38 0.25 18.35
C ARG A 77 -6.27 1.47 18.19
N GLU A 78 -7.07 1.77 19.20
CA GLU A 78 -8.05 2.84 19.18
C GLU A 78 -9.05 2.69 18.02
N LYS A 79 -8.87 3.45 16.92
CA LYS A 79 -9.73 3.41 15.71
C LYS A 79 -9.02 2.88 14.47
N ASN A 80 -7.74 2.51 14.59
CA ASN A 80 -6.91 2.08 13.46
C ASN A 80 -6.49 0.63 13.61
N TYR A 81 -6.34 -0.05 12.49
CA TYR A 81 -5.76 -1.38 12.43
C TYR A 81 -4.31 -1.27 11.96
N PHE A 82 -3.45 -2.07 12.57
CA PHE A 82 -2.03 -2.20 12.22
C PHE A 82 -1.73 -3.66 11.95
N ILE A 83 -0.75 -3.92 11.11
CA ILE A 83 -0.27 -5.28 10.88
C ILE A 83 0.93 -5.52 11.78
N ASN A 84 0.82 -6.54 12.61
CA ASN A 84 1.90 -7.03 13.43
C ASN A 84 2.41 -8.38 12.90
N TYR A 85 3.61 -8.72 13.34
CA TYR A 85 4.30 -9.95 13.04
C TYR A 85 4.69 -10.66 14.35
N GLY A 86 4.44 -11.95 14.43
CA GLY A 86 4.76 -12.70 15.62
C GLY A 86 4.70 -14.21 15.44
N LYS A 87 5.34 -14.92 16.40
CA LYS A 87 5.38 -16.37 16.45
C LYS A 87 4.14 -16.89 17.17
N ILE A 88 3.52 -17.94 16.64
CA ILE A 88 2.40 -18.65 17.27
C ILE A 88 2.94 -19.50 18.41
N GLU A 89 2.49 -19.24 19.63
CA GLU A 89 2.82 -20.01 20.83
C GLU A 89 1.85 -21.17 21.06
N SER A 90 0.57 -20.92 20.79
CA SER A 90 -0.47 -21.96 20.85
C SER A 90 -1.57 -21.69 19.83
N LYS A 91 -2.28 -22.75 19.45
CA LYS A 91 -3.36 -22.72 18.47
C LYS A 91 -4.57 -23.43 19.03
N ASN A 92 -5.71 -22.74 19.11
CA ASN A 92 -7.01 -23.29 19.47
C ASN A 92 -7.93 -23.31 18.24
N ASP A 93 -9.17 -23.79 18.39
CA ASP A 93 -10.10 -23.91 17.28
C ASP A 93 -10.44 -22.55 16.64
N ASP A 94 -10.62 -21.47 17.42
CA ASP A 94 -11.03 -20.15 16.93
C ASP A 94 -9.96 -19.06 17.07
N SER A 95 -8.87 -19.33 17.78
CA SER A 95 -7.84 -18.34 18.11
C SER A 95 -6.43 -18.90 18.08
N VAL A 96 -5.47 -17.99 18.03
CA VAL A 96 -4.04 -18.28 18.19
C VAL A 96 -3.46 -17.35 19.25
N THR A 97 -2.50 -17.84 20.04
CA THR A 97 -1.77 -17.00 20.99
C THR A 97 -0.45 -16.57 20.37
N ILE A 98 -0.20 -15.27 20.32
CA ILE A 98 0.99 -14.65 19.75
C ILE A 98 1.54 -13.65 20.77
N LYS A 99 2.75 -13.83 21.26
CA LYS A 99 3.38 -12.94 22.27
C LYS A 99 2.48 -12.67 23.50
N ASN A 100 1.85 -13.71 24.02
CA ASN A 100 0.87 -13.67 25.11
C ASN A 100 -0.48 -13.01 24.79
N ASP A 101 -0.71 -12.52 23.59
CA ASP A 101 -2.00 -11.98 23.14
C ASP A 101 -2.81 -13.08 22.46
N VAL A 102 -4.10 -13.14 22.76
CA VAL A 102 -5.04 -14.06 22.09
C VAL A 102 -5.65 -13.34 20.89
N VAL A 103 -5.38 -13.86 19.70
CA VAL A 103 -5.81 -13.29 18.42
C VAL A 103 -6.79 -14.24 17.73
N ASP A 104 -7.99 -13.76 17.36
CA ASP A 104 -8.92 -14.57 16.57
C ASP A 104 -8.31 -14.92 15.21
N LYS A 105 -8.54 -16.13 14.73
CA LYS A 105 -8.06 -16.59 13.41
C LYS A 105 -8.50 -15.73 12.24
N LYS A 106 -9.61 -15.00 12.36
CA LYS A 106 -10.08 -14.05 11.34
C LYS A 106 -9.12 -12.88 11.11
N TYR A 107 -8.35 -12.50 12.15
CA TYR A 107 -7.37 -11.42 12.08
C TYR A 107 -5.98 -11.90 11.63
N VAL A 108 -5.77 -13.21 11.49
CA VAL A 108 -4.50 -13.74 10.95
C VAL A 108 -4.55 -13.68 9.44
N ILE A 109 -3.55 -13.00 8.84
CA ILE A 109 -3.40 -12.84 7.40
C ILE A 109 -2.84 -14.12 6.79
N GLY A 110 -1.73 -14.61 7.32
CA GLY A 110 -1.07 -15.81 6.82
C GLY A 110 0.34 -15.98 7.37
N ASP A 111 0.99 -17.07 6.94
CA ASP A 111 2.37 -17.36 7.31
C ASP A 111 3.35 -16.36 6.67
N ALA A 112 4.49 -16.20 7.31
CA ALA A 112 5.56 -15.32 6.86
C ALA A 112 6.69 -16.07 6.12
N LYS A 113 6.52 -17.36 5.83
CA LYS A 113 7.58 -18.20 5.23
C LYS A 113 7.83 -17.87 3.75
N ASN A 114 6.78 -17.51 3.01
CA ASN A 114 6.84 -17.30 1.56
C ASN A 114 6.36 -15.88 1.19
N VAL A 115 7.07 -14.88 1.69
CA VAL A 115 6.76 -13.47 1.41
C VAL A 115 7.79 -12.88 0.46
N THR A 116 7.34 -11.93 -0.38
CA THR A 116 8.26 -11.12 -1.17
C THR A 116 8.51 -9.81 -0.43
N VAL A 117 9.77 -9.49 -0.17
CA VAL A 117 10.17 -8.24 0.49
C VAL A 117 10.81 -7.33 -0.53
N ILE A 118 10.30 -6.08 -0.62
CA ILE A 118 10.84 -5.05 -1.50
C ILE A 118 11.32 -3.90 -0.61
N PRO A 119 12.64 -3.72 -0.48
CA PRO A 119 13.20 -2.70 0.40
C PRO A 119 12.77 -1.29 0.01
N LEU A 120 12.53 -0.43 0.99
CA LEU A 120 12.18 0.99 0.87
C LEU A 120 10.86 1.30 0.16
N LEU A 121 10.29 0.37 -0.60
CA LEU A 121 9.07 0.62 -1.36
C LEU A 121 7.86 0.83 -0.45
N GLY A 122 7.86 0.25 0.74
CA GLY A 122 6.80 0.47 1.74
C GLY A 122 6.72 1.92 2.21
N SER A 123 7.86 2.57 2.45
CA SER A 123 7.88 4.01 2.81
C SER A 123 7.37 4.90 1.67
N ILE A 124 7.75 4.58 0.43
CA ILE A 124 7.30 5.34 -0.74
C ILE A 124 5.78 5.16 -0.92
N LEU A 125 5.29 3.94 -0.83
CA LEU A 125 3.87 3.63 -0.96
C LEU A 125 3.07 4.29 0.17
N ALA A 126 3.53 4.20 1.42
CA ALA A 126 2.89 4.85 2.57
C ALA A 126 2.78 6.38 2.39
N LEU A 127 3.83 7.01 1.84
CA LEU A 127 3.79 8.44 1.51
C LEU A 127 2.75 8.74 0.43
N LEU A 128 2.75 7.96 -0.65
CA LEU A 128 1.85 8.17 -1.80
C LEU A 128 0.38 7.85 -1.47
N GLU A 129 0.13 6.90 -0.58
CA GLU A 129 -1.20 6.54 -0.10
C GLU A 129 -1.68 7.45 1.03
N SER A 130 -0.79 8.24 1.64
CA SER A 130 -1.19 9.23 2.65
C SER A 130 -2.06 10.32 2.02
N GLN A 131 -3.01 10.88 2.79
CA GLN A 131 -3.93 11.91 2.33
C GLN A 131 -3.20 13.08 1.66
N TRP A 132 -2.15 13.60 2.27
CA TRP A 132 -1.36 14.71 1.75
C TRP A 132 -0.45 14.30 0.58
N GLY A 133 0.16 13.12 0.66
CA GLY A 133 1.00 12.61 -0.42
C GLY A 133 0.20 12.39 -1.70
N TYR A 134 -0.96 11.74 -1.62
CA TYR A 134 -1.85 11.54 -2.74
C TYR A 134 -2.33 12.88 -3.35
N LEU A 135 -2.77 13.81 -2.51
CA LEU A 135 -3.24 15.13 -2.95
C LEU A 135 -2.12 15.92 -3.66
N CYS A 136 -0.94 16.02 -3.06
CA CYS A 136 0.14 16.86 -3.58
C CYS A 136 0.90 16.22 -4.75
N ILE A 137 1.09 14.89 -4.74
CA ILE A 137 1.92 14.20 -5.73
C ILE A 137 1.08 13.69 -6.90
N ILE A 138 -0.17 13.29 -6.66
CA ILE A 138 -1.04 12.74 -7.71
C ILE A 138 -2.05 13.78 -8.20
N ILE A 139 -2.90 14.30 -7.31
CA ILE A 139 -4.03 15.14 -7.73
C ILE A 139 -3.57 16.51 -8.21
N LEU A 140 -2.71 17.20 -7.48
CA LEU A 140 -2.31 18.57 -7.78
C LEU A 140 -1.63 18.73 -9.16
N PRO A 141 -0.66 17.89 -9.56
CA PRO A 141 -0.07 18.00 -10.90
C PRO A 141 -1.06 17.72 -12.03
N ILE A 142 -2.00 16.77 -11.84
CA ILE A 142 -3.06 16.49 -12.83
C ILE A 142 -3.98 17.72 -12.98
N LEU A 143 -4.37 18.33 -11.85
CA LEU A 143 -5.20 19.54 -11.86
C LEU A 143 -4.51 20.70 -12.57
N ILE A 144 -3.22 20.93 -12.29
CA ILE A 144 -2.44 21.99 -12.97
C ILE A 144 -2.36 21.72 -14.48
N ALA A 145 -2.10 20.50 -14.90
CA ALA A 145 -2.06 20.11 -16.31
C ALA A 145 -3.43 20.37 -16.99
N PHE A 146 -4.52 19.98 -16.33
CA PHE A 146 -5.88 20.20 -16.82
C PHE A 146 -6.21 21.70 -16.98
N LEU A 147 -5.87 22.53 -16.00
CA LEU A 147 -6.07 23.98 -16.07
C LEU A 147 -5.25 24.61 -17.20
N PHE A 148 -4.03 24.11 -17.43
CA PHE A 148 -3.19 24.57 -18.54
C PHE A 148 -3.81 24.23 -19.91
N GLU A 149 -4.37 23.03 -20.06
CA GLU A 149 -5.08 22.65 -21.30
C GLU A 149 -6.32 23.52 -21.55
N ILE A 150 -7.14 23.79 -20.52
CA ILE A 150 -8.28 24.71 -20.62
C ILE A 150 -7.81 26.08 -21.06
N TYR A 151 -6.76 26.61 -20.44
CA TYR A 151 -6.20 27.91 -20.82
C TYR A 151 -5.75 27.93 -22.28
N SER A 152 -5.08 26.89 -22.75
CA SER A 152 -4.61 26.74 -24.13
C SER A 152 -5.78 26.75 -25.13
N ILE A 153 -6.84 25.99 -24.84
CA ILE A 153 -8.08 25.97 -25.68
C ILE A 153 -8.74 27.36 -25.76
N ILE A 154 -8.89 28.05 -24.63
CA ILE A 154 -9.47 29.37 -24.56
C ILE A 154 -8.65 30.40 -25.41
N LYS A 155 -7.32 30.30 -25.34
CA LYS A 155 -6.39 31.13 -26.10
C LYS A 155 -6.53 30.91 -27.60
N GLU A 156 -6.62 29.64 -28.02
CA GLU A 156 -6.82 29.30 -29.45
C GLU A 156 -8.16 29.81 -29.99
N LEU A 157 -9.25 29.67 -29.23
CA LEU A 157 -10.57 30.15 -29.59
C LEU A 157 -10.59 31.69 -29.75
N LYS A 158 -9.94 32.41 -28.83
CA LYS A 158 -9.83 33.89 -28.94
C LYS A 158 -8.94 34.36 -30.10
N GLY A 159 -7.94 33.56 -30.47
CA GLY A 159 -7.05 33.87 -31.61
C GLY A 159 -7.68 33.65 -32.99
N LYS A 160 -8.69 32.78 -33.10
CA LYS A 160 -9.43 32.50 -34.33
C LYS A 160 -10.53 33.53 -34.62
N ASN A 161 -10.90 34.33 -33.63
CA ASN A 161 -11.95 35.39 -33.76
C ASN A 161 -11.35 36.77 -34.00
N LYS A 162 -10.10 36.88 -34.38
CA LYS A 162 -9.43 38.05 -34.92
C LYS A 162 -8.93 37.77 -36.33
#